data_e7398144b68a19daf13f0e7b2a8e9a88
#
_entry.id   e7398144b68a19daf13f0e7b2a8e9a88
#
_cell.length_a   1.000
_cell.length_b   1.000
_cell.length_c   1.000
_cell.angle_alpha   90.00
_cell.angle_beta   90.00
_cell.angle_gamma   90.00
#
_symmetry.space_group_name_H-M   'P 1'
#
loop_
_entity.id
_entity.type
_entity.pdbx_description
1 polymer ?
#
loop_
_entity_poly.entity_id
_entity_poly.type
_entity_poly.pdbx_seq_one_letter_code
_entity_poly.pdbx_strand_id
1 'polypeptide(L)'
;MNVMINACFYFLDCANVSYAIRCAVSFAYCKPKGTSLQARPPNMPLNGWIPSENEFAWGLPGKTPPFEEGFDPLGFTNLVSLGDFKRYREAEVTHGRVAMLAALGFIVSERFHPLFGLPETEVLAIDALTMVRKEVPFFFEILAITIATAELFRALVGWAPPSFGTVAMGDTLQDDYYPGDIGFDPLGLKPTDMEEFEELEAKELNNGRLAMIGISGMVAQELVDHKPILSWWEDNFGLSF
;
A
#
# COMPACT_ATOMS: atom_id res chain seq x y z
N MET A 1 -22.72 14.62 6.08
CA MET A 1 -23.21 13.57 5.20
C MET A 1 -22.63 13.65 3.78
N ASN A 2 -22.47 14.84 3.19
CA ASN A 2 -21.84 15.00 1.86
C ASN A 2 -20.32 14.76 1.82
N VAL A 3 -19.58 14.93 2.90
CA VAL A 3 -18.13 14.75 2.96
C VAL A 3 -17.74 13.26 2.99
N MET A 4 -18.51 12.43 3.69
CA MET A 4 -18.32 10.97 3.68
C MET A 4 -18.62 10.35 2.31
N ILE A 5 -19.61 10.88 1.61
CA ILE A 5 -19.95 10.43 0.26
C ILE A 5 -18.84 10.81 -0.72
N ASN A 6 -18.23 11.99 -0.58
CA ASN A 6 -17.11 12.40 -1.45
C ASN A 6 -15.83 11.58 -1.17
N ALA A 7 -15.50 11.29 0.09
CA ALA A 7 -14.35 10.43 0.40
C ALA A 7 -14.54 8.99 -0.12
N CYS A 8 -15.76 8.45 -0.02
CA CYS A 8 -16.12 7.16 -0.59
C CYS A 8 -16.13 7.18 -2.13
N PHE A 9 -16.54 8.29 -2.76
CA PHE A 9 -16.50 8.45 -4.21
C PHE A 9 -15.07 8.56 -4.73
N TYR A 10 -14.15 9.21 -4.00
CA TYR A 10 -12.73 9.24 -4.37
C TYR A 10 -12.05 7.87 -4.21
N PHE A 11 -12.46 7.05 -3.24
CA PHE A 11 -12.00 5.66 -3.11
C PHE A 11 -12.58 4.76 -4.21
N LEU A 12 -13.82 5.00 -4.61
CA LEU A 12 -14.48 4.30 -5.73
C LEU A 12 -13.92 4.72 -7.09
N ASP A 13 -13.49 5.99 -7.27
CA ASP A 13 -12.81 6.45 -8.48
C ASP A 13 -11.40 5.85 -8.59
N CYS A 14 -10.67 5.63 -7.49
CA CYS A 14 -9.43 4.86 -7.52
C CYS A 14 -9.65 3.40 -7.96
N ALA A 15 -10.76 2.79 -7.58
CA ALA A 15 -11.14 1.46 -8.08
C ALA A 15 -11.47 1.47 -9.58
N ASN A 16 -12.13 2.52 -10.08
CA ASN A 16 -12.44 2.70 -11.50
C ASN A 16 -11.19 3.01 -12.33
N VAL A 17 -10.27 3.83 -11.82
CA VAL A 17 -8.97 4.09 -12.47
C VAL A 17 -8.15 2.81 -12.51
N SER A 18 -8.12 2.01 -11.44
CA SER A 18 -7.49 0.69 -11.44
C SER A 18 -8.12 -0.26 -12.46
N TYR A 19 -9.43 -0.19 -12.65
CA TYR A 19 -10.16 -0.99 -13.65
C TYR A 19 -9.84 -0.55 -15.08
N ALA A 20 -9.79 0.75 -15.34
CA ALA A 20 -9.43 1.30 -16.65
C ALA A 20 -7.97 1.01 -17.00
N ILE A 21 -7.06 1.09 -16.03
CA ILE A 21 -5.64 0.73 -16.19
C ILE A 21 -5.51 -0.77 -16.45
N ARG A 22 -6.25 -1.64 -15.75
CA ARG A 22 -6.28 -3.08 -16.01
C ARG A 22 -6.75 -3.41 -17.42
N CYS A 23 -7.75 -2.71 -17.94
CA CYS A 23 -8.19 -2.86 -19.34
C CYS A 23 -7.12 -2.40 -20.35
N ALA A 24 -6.44 -1.29 -20.10
CA ALA A 24 -5.37 -0.79 -20.95
C ALA A 24 -4.14 -1.72 -20.95
N VAL A 25 -3.78 -2.30 -19.79
CA VAL A 25 -2.72 -3.30 -19.65
C VAL A 25 -3.05 -4.59 -20.38
N SER A 26 -4.31 -5.02 -20.36
CA SER A 26 -4.77 -6.19 -21.11
C SER A 26 -4.59 -6.03 -22.62
N PHE A 27 -4.70 -4.82 -23.13
CA PHE A 27 -4.49 -4.50 -24.54
C PHE A 27 -3.01 -4.41 -24.93
N ALA A 28 -2.15 -3.95 -24.02
CA ALA A 28 -0.71 -3.82 -24.23
C ALA A 28 0.06 -5.15 -24.09
N TYR A 29 -0.53 -6.15 -23.40
CA TYR A 29 0.11 -7.43 -23.08
C TYR A 29 -0.30 -8.54 -24.08
N CYS A 30 -0.34 -8.23 -25.37
CA CYS A 30 -0.44 -9.27 -26.40
C CYS A 30 0.94 -9.93 -26.56
N LYS A 31 1.32 -10.81 -25.62
CA LYS A 31 2.55 -11.60 -25.69
C LYS A 31 2.41 -12.60 -26.85
N PRO A 32 3.36 -12.67 -27.79
CA PRO A 32 3.29 -13.65 -28.86
C PRO A 32 3.24 -15.05 -28.28
N LYS A 33 2.31 -15.87 -28.77
CA LYS A 33 2.22 -17.29 -28.48
C LYS A 33 3.55 -17.95 -28.80
N GLY A 34 4.33 -18.35 -27.80
CA GLY A 34 5.55 -19.11 -28.08
C GLY A 34 6.52 -19.37 -26.94
N THR A 35 6.37 -18.72 -25.81
CA THR A 35 7.15 -19.09 -24.63
C THR A 35 6.23 -19.62 -23.56
N SER A 36 6.13 -20.93 -23.43
CA SER A 36 5.67 -21.57 -22.20
C SER A 36 6.61 -21.04 -21.11
N LEU A 37 6.10 -20.13 -20.27
CA LEU A 37 6.74 -19.84 -19.00
C LEU A 37 6.77 -21.17 -18.29
N GLN A 38 7.97 -21.76 -18.23
CA GLN A 38 8.19 -23.01 -17.54
C GLN A 38 7.85 -22.72 -16.08
N ALA A 39 6.77 -23.33 -15.59
CA ALA A 39 6.37 -23.19 -14.20
C ALA A 39 7.61 -23.46 -13.35
N ARG A 40 7.95 -22.51 -12.48
CA ARG A 40 9.12 -22.62 -11.60
C ARG A 40 8.96 -23.89 -10.76
N PRO A 41 9.99 -24.71 -10.59
CA PRO A 41 9.92 -25.84 -9.70
C PRO A 41 9.57 -25.34 -8.27
N PRO A 42 8.66 -26.02 -7.54
CA PRO A 42 8.11 -25.57 -6.28
C PRO A 42 9.14 -25.31 -5.15
N ASN A 43 10.38 -25.74 -5.35
CA ASN A 43 11.45 -25.65 -4.35
C ASN A 43 12.50 -24.57 -4.63
N MET A 44 12.29 -23.65 -5.56
CA MET A 44 13.21 -22.53 -5.74
C MET A 44 12.87 -21.40 -4.78
N PRO A 45 13.82 -20.92 -3.94
CA PRO A 45 13.58 -19.83 -3.02
C PRO A 45 13.26 -18.52 -3.76
N LEU A 46 12.24 -17.81 -3.32
CA LEU A 46 11.91 -16.45 -3.75
C LEU A 46 12.53 -15.48 -2.75
N ASN A 47 13.58 -14.76 -3.10
CA ASN A 47 14.33 -13.96 -2.13
C ASN A 47 14.72 -14.76 -0.87
N GLY A 48 15.08 -16.05 -1.02
CA GLY A 48 15.38 -16.96 0.09
C GLY A 48 14.18 -17.64 0.74
N TRP A 49 12.97 -17.12 0.55
CA TRP A 49 11.76 -17.70 1.11
C TRP A 49 11.33 -18.95 0.34
N ILE A 50 11.04 -20.02 1.08
CA ILE A 50 10.46 -21.27 0.58
C ILE A 50 9.11 -21.44 1.30
N PRO A 51 7.96 -21.44 0.59
CA PRO A 51 6.67 -21.62 1.21
C PRO A 51 6.56 -22.93 1.99
N SER A 52 6.14 -22.87 3.25
CA SER A 52 5.94 -24.02 4.13
C SER A 52 4.51 -23.99 4.69
N GLU A 53 3.72 -25.01 4.41
CA GLU A 53 2.35 -25.15 4.94
C GLU A 53 2.30 -25.32 6.47
N ASN A 54 3.40 -25.78 7.07
CA ASN A 54 3.47 -26.03 8.51
C ASN A 54 3.83 -24.80 9.32
N GLU A 55 4.24 -23.71 8.66
CA GLU A 55 4.65 -22.48 9.33
C GLU A 55 3.57 -21.43 9.26
N PHE A 56 3.50 -20.61 10.33
CA PHE A 56 2.61 -19.45 10.33
C PHE A 56 2.92 -18.54 9.14
N ALA A 57 1.88 -18.07 8.47
CA ALA A 57 2.00 -17.20 7.31
C ALA A 57 2.85 -17.78 6.16
N TRP A 58 2.85 -19.12 6.00
CA TRP A 58 3.65 -19.83 5.00
C TRP A 58 5.17 -19.56 5.12
N GLY A 59 5.65 -19.16 6.30
CA GLY A 59 7.04 -18.81 6.56
C GLY A 59 7.44 -17.37 6.18
N LEU A 60 6.49 -16.51 5.78
CA LEU A 60 6.76 -15.08 5.56
C LEU A 60 6.90 -14.31 6.88
N PRO A 61 7.75 -13.26 6.93
CA PRO A 61 7.89 -12.39 8.08
C PRO A 61 6.55 -11.78 8.50
N GLY A 62 6.34 -11.58 9.80
CA GLY A 62 5.09 -10.97 10.29
C GLY A 62 4.71 -11.35 11.71
N LYS A 63 5.52 -12.21 12.33
CA LYS A 63 5.44 -12.51 13.75
C LYS A 63 6.04 -11.36 14.54
N THR A 64 5.29 -10.79 15.46
CA THR A 64 5.75 -9.65 16.27
C THR A 64 5.37 -9.85 17.72
N PRO A 65 6.23 -9.44 18.67
CA PRO A 65 5.85 -9.42 20.07
C PRO A 65 4.56 -8.60 20.27
N PRO A 66 3.63 -9.03 21.15
CA PRO A 66 3.70 -10.18 22.05
C PRO A 66 3.30 -11.53 21.44
N PHE A 67 3.01 -11.59 20.15
CA PHE A 67 2.48 -12.79 19.45
C PHE A 67 3.60 -13.50 18.67
N GLU A 68 4.49 -14.19 19.39
CA GLU A 68 5.62 -14.91 18.78
C GLU A 68 5.21 -16.05 17.85
N GLU A 69 4.03 -16.64 18.08
CA GLU A 69 3.45 -17.67 17.21
C GLU A 69 2.69 -17.09 16.02
N GLY A 70 2.49 -15.76 16.00
CA GLY A 70 1.69 -15.04 15.02
C GLY A 70 0.27 -14.76 15.53
N PHE A 71 -0.33 -13.67 15.05
CA PHE A 71 -1.67 -13.24 15.43
C PHE A 71 -2.67 -13.55 14.31
N ASP A 72 -3.41 -14.64 14.46
CA ASP A 72 -4.50 -15.01 13.55
C ASP A 72 -5.68 -15.63 14.34
N PRO A 73 -6.47 -14.81 15.07
CA PRO A 73 -7.55 -15.30 15.92
C PRO A 73 -8.70 -15.93 15.12
N LEU A 74 -8.83 -15.62 13.83
CA LEU A 74 -9.89 -16.12 12.97
C LEU A 74 -9.43 -17.27 12.06
N GLY A 75 -8.13 -17.62 12.09
CA GLY A 75 -7.56 -18.72 11.33
C GLY A 75 -7.54 -18.52 9.81
N PHE A 76 -7.48 -17.27 9.34
CA PHE A 76 -7.45 -16.99 7.90
C PHE A 76 -6.26 -17.60 7.19
N THR A 77 -5.10 -17.68 7.85
CA THR A 77 -3.90 -18.28 7.26
C THR A 77 -4.06 -19.76 6.92
N ASN A 78 -4.90 -20.48 7.67
CA ASN A 78 -5.13 -21.91 7.48
C ASN A 78 -6.23 -22.21 6.44
N LEU A 79 -7.04 -21.20 6.08
CA LEU A 79 -8.22 -21.37 5.21
C LEU A 79 -7.94 -21.00 3.75
N VAL A 80 -6.82 -20.36 3.46
CA VAL A 80 -6.53 -19.81 2.14
C VAL A 80 -5.42 -20.56 1.43
N SER A 81 -5.47 -20.56 0.09
CA SER A 81 -4.42 -21.08 -0.75
C SER A 81 -3.16 -20.19 -0.68
N LEU A 82 -1.99 -20.74 -1.05
CA LEU A 82 -0.74 -19.96 -1.12
C LEU A 82 -0.88 -18.73 -2.04
N GLY A 83 -1.59 -18.85 -3.16
CA GLY A 83 -1.81 -17.74 -4.09
C GLY A 83 -2.63 -16.61 -3.46
N ASP A 84 -3.71 -16.96 -2.75
CA ASP A 84 -4.53 -15.97 -2.04
C ASP A 84 -3.77 -15.36 -0.88
N PHE A 85 -2.95 -16.15 -0.17
CA PHE A 85 -2.12 -15.64 0.91
C PHE A 85 -1.08 -14.63 0.42
N LYS A 86 -0.39 -14.91 -0.71
CA LYS A 86 0.51 -13.95 -1.36
C LYS A 86 -0.21 -12.64 -1.68
N ARG A 87 -1.47 -12.73 -2.16
CA ARG A 87 -2.29 -11.56 -2.47
C ARG A 87 -2.64 -10.74 -1.22
N TYR A 88 -2.95 -11.41 -0.11
CA TYR A 88 -3.18 -10.73 1.16
C TYR A 88 -1.93 -10.02 1.68
N ARG A 89 -0.77 -10.68 1.58
CA ARG A 89 0.51 -10.05 1.95
C ARG A 89 0.85 -8.86 1.05
N GLU A 90 0.66 -8.97 -0.24
CA GLU A 90 0.83 -7.86 -1.18
C GLU A 90 -0.09 -6.68 -0.83
N ALA A 91 -1.35 -6.96 -0.52
CA ALA A 91 -2.28 -5.93 -0.08
C ALA A 91 -1.86 -5.27 1.25
N GLU A 92 -1.42 -6.07 2.23
CA GLU A 92 -0.94 -5.58 3.53
C GLU A 92 0.25 -4.63 3.39
N VAL A 93 1.27 -5.04 2.63
CA VAL A 93 2.48 -4.24 2.40
C VAL A 93 2.14 -2.94 1.65
N THR A 94 1.34 -3.01 0.60
CA THR A 94 0.97 -1.82 -0.19
C THR A 94 0.11 -0.84 0.60
N HIS A 95 -0.87 -1.32 1.37
CA HIS A 95 -1.64 -0.45 2.27
C HIS A 95 -0.76 0.16 3.36
N GLY A 96 0.18 -0.61 3.92
CA GLY A 96 1.15 -0.13 4.89
C GLY A 96 2.02 0.99 4.33
N ARG A 97 2.57 0.84 3.13
CA ARG A 97 3.38 1.87 2.46
C ARG A 97 2.59 3.15 2.23
N VAL A 98 1.39 3.04 1.69
CA VAL A 98 0.51 4.21 1.48
C VAL A 98 0.14 4.86 2.81
N ALA A 99 -0.16 4.08 3.84
CA ALA A 99 -0.52 4.59 5.16
C ALA A 99 0.64 5.33 5.84
N MET A 100 1.89 4.83 5.70
CA MET A 100 3.08 5.53 6.22
C MET A 100 3.26 6.91 5.56
N LEU A 101 3.11 6.99 4.24
CA LEU A 101 3.18 8.26 3.52
C LEU A 101 2.00 9.18 3.89
N ALA A 102 0.81 8.63 4.03
CA ALA A 102 -0.39 9.38 4.40
C ALA A 102 -0.29 9.95 5.83
N ALA A 103 0.18 9.16 6.80
CA ALA A 103 0.36 9.63 8.17
C ALA A 103 1.39 10.77 8.25
N LEU A 104 2.52 10.63 7.56
CA LEU A 104 3.52 11.70 7.47
C LEU A 104 2.94 12.94 6.78
N GLY A 105 2.26 12.77 5.65
CA GLY A 105 1.64 13.86 4.90
C GLY A 105 0.59 14.60 5.71
N PHE A 106 -0.17 13.89 6.53
CA PHE A 106 -1.19 14.45 7.41
C PHE A 106 -0.57 15.41 8.44
N ILE A 107 0.47 14.98 9.15
CA ILE A 107 1.18 15.77 10.15
C ILE A 107 1.89 16.98 9.49
N VAL A 108 2.56 16.75 8.35
CA VAL A 108 3.28 17.81 7.65
C VAL A 108 2.32 18.87 7.13
N SER A 109 1.15 18.49 6.61
CA SER A 109 0.18 19.44 6.04
C SER A 109 -0.45 20.36 7.08
N GLU A 110 -0.45 20.04 8.37
CA GLU A 110 -0.95 20.91 9.42
C GLU A 110 -0.04 22.10 9.73
N ARG A 111 1.29 21.90 9.61
CA ARG A 111 2.28 22.92 10.05
C ARG A 111 3.12 23.51 8.93
N PHE A 112 3.29 22.80 7.83
CA PHE A 112 4.27 23.19 6.82
C PHE A 112 3.60 23.35 5.45
N HIS A 113 3.29 24.59 5.11
CA HIS A 113 2.59 24.95 3.88
C HIS A 113 3.41 25.73 2.82
N PRO A 114 4.76 25.76 2.83
CA PRO A 114 5.52 26.65 1.95
C PRO A 114 5.40 26.28 0.48
N LEU A 115 5.06 25.01 0.17
CA LEU A 115 5.05 24.50 -1.20
C LEU A 115 3.85 25.02 -2.01
N PHE A 116 2.74 25.39 -1.35
CA PHE A 116 1.48 25.70 -2.01
C PHE A 116 0.98 27.13 -1.74
N GLY A 117 1.79 27.97 -1.06
CA GLY A 117 1.39 29.34 -0.75
C GLY A 117 0.11 29.45 0.09
N LEU A 118 -0.19 28.40 0.83
CA LEU A 118 -1.34 28.38 1.74
C LEU A 118 -1.12 29.37 2.88
N PRO A 119 -2.19 30.03 3.41
CA PRO A 119 -2.06 30.95 4.51
C PRO A 119 -1.48 30.25 5.74
N GLU A 120 -0.66 30.96 6.52
CA GLU A 120 -0.05 30.45 7.77
C GLU A 120 -1.06 30.21 8.92
N THR A 121 -2.33 30.02 8.59
CA THR A 121 -3.39 29.71 9.54
C THR A 121 -3.43 28.20 9.76
N GLU A 122 -3.80 27.79 10.96
CA GLU A 122 -4.06 26.39 11.28
C GLU A 122 -5.08 25.80 10.31
N VAL A 123 -4.64 24.90 9.46
CA VAL A 123 -5.46 24.24 8.44
C VAL A 123 -5.66 22.79 8.84
N LEU A 124 -6.90 22.32 8.82
CA LEU A 124 -7.18 20.90 8.96
C LEU A 124 -6.55 20.12 7.79
N ALA A 125 -5.88 19.03 8.07
CA ALA A 125 -5.26 18.22 7.04
C ALA A 125 -6.27 17.68 6.01
N ILE A 126 -7.49 17.37 6.45
CA ILE A 126 -8.61 16.99 5.57
C ILE A 126 -8.98 18.12 4.59
N ASP A 127 -8.95 19.37 5.01
CA ASP A 127 -9.31 20.52 4.18
C ASP A 127 -8.15 21.00 3.29
N ALA A 128 -6.90 20.67 3.63
CA ALA A 128 -5.72 21.02 2.86
C ALA A 128 -5.84 20.60 1.39
N LEU A 129 -6.46 19.45 1.13
CA LEU A 129 -6.70 18.93 -0.21
C LEU A 129 -7.56 19.90 -1.06
N THR A 130 -8.60 20.47 -0.47
CA THR A 130 -9.49 21.41 -1.16
C THR A 130 -8.82 22.75 -1.41
N MET A 131 -7.93 23.17 -0.51
CA MET A 131 -7.15 24.40 -0.65
C MET A 131 -6.08 24.26 -1.75
N VAL A 132 -5.31 23.19 -1.74
CA VAL A 132 -4.30 22.91 -2.79
C VAL A 132 -4.94 22.88 -4.18
N ARG A 133 -6.15 22.31 -4.31
CA ARG A 133 -6.86 22.27 -5.58
C ARG A 133 -7.23 23.66 -6.13
N LYS A 134 -7.43 24.65 -5.25
CA LYS A 134 -7.74 26.03 -5.66
C LYS A 134 -6.49 26.80 -6.04
N GLU A 135 -5.38 26.60 -5.29
CA GLU A 135 -4.16 27.37 -5.46
C GLU A 135 -3.25 26.83 -6.58
N VAL A 136 -3.20 25.51 -6.75
CA VAL A 136 -2.34 24.88 -7.74
C VAL A 136 -3.19 24.07 -8.74
N PRO A 137 -3.57 24.70 -9.87
CA PRO A 137 -4.29 23.99 -10.92
C PRO A 137 -3.43 22.85 -11.47
N PHE A 138 -4.07 21.74 -11.84
CA PHE A 138 -3.44 20.53 -12.40
C PHE A 138 -2.57 19.71 -11.42
N PHE A 139 -2.43 20.09 -10.14
CA PHE A 139 -1.66 19.30 -9.18
C PHE A 139 -2.16 17.87 -9.05
N PHE A 140 -3.49 17.71 -8.91
CA PHE A 140 -4.09 16.37 -8.73
C PHE A 140 -4.05 15.54 -10.00
N GLU A 141 -4.14 16.16 -11.17
CA GLU A 141 -4.03 15.48 -12.46
C GLU A 141 -2.62 14.91 -12.66
N ILE A 142 -1.58 15.69 -12.33
CA ILE A 142 -0.19 15.23 -12.39
C ILE A 142 0.05 14.13 -11.35
N LEU A 143 -0.44 14.31 -10.13
CA LEU A 143 -0.35 13.31 -9.07
C LEU A 143 -1.04 12.00 -9.47
N ALA A 144 -2.24 12.09 -10.04
CA ALA A 144 -2.99 10.92 -10.51
C ALA A 144 -2.25 10.16 -11.62
N ILE A 145 -1.64 10.86 -12.57
CA ILE A 145 -0.83 10.24 -13.62
C ILE A 145 0.41 9.55 -13.02
N THR A 146 1.05 10.18 -12.03
CA THR A 146 2.22 9.61 -11.37
C THR A 146 1.86 8.33 -10.61
N ILE A 147 0.77 8.36 -9.84
CA ILE A 147 0.25 7.18 -9.13
C ILE A 147 -0.15 6.10 -10.13
N ALA A 148 -0.88 6.46 -11.20
CA ALA A 148 -1.30 5.51 -12.22
C ALA A 148 -0.10 4.82 -12.89
N THR A 149 0.98 5.56 -13.16
CA THR A 149 2.21 5.00 -13.74
C THR A 149 2.89 4.01 -12.78
N ALA A 150 2.97 4.35 -11.49
CA ALA A 150 3.55 3.48 -10.48
C ALA A 150 2.71 2.19 -10.30
N GLU A 151 1.37 2.32 -10.25
CA GLU A 151 0.47 1.17 -10.15
C GLU A 151 0.49 0.29 -11.42
N LEU A 152 0.64 0.90 -12.59
CA LEU A 152 0.81 0.17 -13.84
C LEU A 152 2.09 -0.68 -13.80
N PHE A 153 3.21 -0.08 -13.38
CA PHE A 153 4.47 -0.80 -13.23
C PHE A 153 4.34 -1.97 -12.25
N ARG A 154 3.72 -1.74 -11.09
CA ARG A 154 3.45 -2.78 -10.11
C ARG A 154 2.58 -3.91 -10.69
N ALA A 155 1.55 -3.54 -11.44
CA ALA A 155 0.66 -4.52 -12.07
C ALA A 155 1.38 -5.39 -13.10
N LEU A 156 2.28 -4.82 -13.89
CA LEU A 156 3.05 -5.54 -14.91
C LEU A 156 4.06 -6.52 -14.29
N VAL A 157 4.62 -6.18 -13.14
CA VAL A 157 5.63 -7.01 -12.46
C VAL A 157 4.98 -8.09 -11.60
N GLY A 158 3.96 -7.75 -10.81
CA GLY A 158 3.44 -8.63 -9.77
C GLY A 158 2.27 -9.53 -10.19
N TRP A 159 1.42 -9.07 -11.14
CA TRP A 159 0.18 -9.79 -11.45
C TRP A 159 0.33 -10.69 -12.67
N ALA A 160 -0.30 -11.86 -12.62
CA ALA A 160 -0.35 -12.75 -13.74
C ALA A 160 -1.18 -12.14 -14.89
N PRO A 161 -0.73 -12.29 -16.17
CA PRO A 161 -1.51 -11.82 -17.29
C PRO A 161 -2.85 -12.57 -17.35
N PRO A 162 -3.95 -11.88 -17.72
CA PRO A 162 -5.26 -12.52 -17.83
C PRO A 162 -5.20 -13.67 -18.85
N SER A 163 -5.62 -14.85 -18.44
CA SER A 163 -5.74 -15.98 -19.36
C SER A 163 -6.92 -15.76 -20.28
N PHE A 164 -6.70 -15.95 -21.58
CA PHE A 164 -7.75 -15.79 -22.60
C PHE A 164 -8.91 -16.78 -22.33
N GLY A 165 -10.09 -16.26 -22.01
CA GLY A 165 -11.30 -17.05 -21.82
C GLY A 165 -11.85 -17.15 -20.40
N THR A 166 -11.15 -16.64 -19.39
CA THR A 166 -11.69 -16.51 -18.03
C THR A 166 -11.99 -15.05 -17.71
N VAL A 167 -13.20 -14.81 -17.19
CA VAL A 167 -13.65 -13.46 -16.75
C VAL A 167 -12.86 -12.97 -15.51
N ALA A 168 -12.09 -13.82 -14.89
CA ALA A 168 -11.20 -13.51 -13.77
C ALA A 168 -9.91 -12.87 -14.30
N MET A 169 -9.98 -11.58 -14.57
CA MET A 169 -8.82 -10.78 -14.97
C MET A 169 -7.92 -10.54 -13.76
N GLY A 170 -6.67 -11.09 -13.81
CA GLY A 170 -5.60 -10.67 -12.92
C GLY A 170 -5.89 -10.89 -11.42
N ASP A 171 -6.54 -12.00 -11.08
CA ASP A 171 -6.91 -12.29 -9.68
C ASP A 171 -5.79 -13.02 -8.91
N THR A 172 -4.73 -13.42 -9.62
CA THR A 172 -3.59 -14.13 -9.06
C THR A 172 -2.29 -13.38 -9.32
N LEU A 173 -1.40 -13.42 -8.32
CA LEU A 173 -0.02 -12.96 -8.48
C LEU A 173 0.77 -14.00 -9.30
N GLN A 174 1.85 -13.57 -9.91
CA GLN A 174 2.77 -14.47 -10.61
C GLN A 174 3.39 -15.45 -9.60
N ASP A 175 3.65 -16.69 -10.03
CA ASP A 175 4.20 -17.73 -9.15
C ASP A 175 5.61 -17.40 -8.66
N ASP A 176 6.38 -16.69 -9.49
CA ASP A 176 7.75 -16.25 -9.22
C ASP A 176 7.84 -14.86 -8.60
N TYR A 177 6.70 -14.25 -8.27
CA TYR A 177 6.66 -12.95 -7.60
C TYR A 177 6.68 -13.09 -6.08
N TYR A 178 7.60 -12.33 -5.44
CA TYR A 178 7.64 -12.18 -4.00
C TYR A 178 6.76 -11.00 -3.57
N PRO A 179 5.79 -11.17 -2.66
CA PRO A 179 4.88 -10.11 -2.26
C PRO A 179 5.61 -8.87 -1.73
N GLY A 180 5.32 -7.70 -2.32
CA GLY A 180 5.93 -6.42 -1.95
C GLY A 180 7.23 -6.08 -2.66
N ASP A 181 7.87 -7.01 -3.37
CA ASP A 181 9.13 -6.78 -4.08
C ASP A 181 8.91 -6.57 -5.58
N ILE A 182 8.78 -5.33 -5.99
CA ILE A 182 8.68 -4.95 -7.41
C ILE A 182 10.04 -4.74 -8.09
N GLY A 183 11.15 -4.97 -7.38
CA GLY A 183 12.51 -4.76 -7.90
C GLY A 183 12.92 -3.29 -8.03
N PHE A 184 12.21 -2.36 -7.40
CA PHE A 184 12.53 -0.93 -7.42
C PHE A 184 13.47 -0.57 -6.26
N ASP A 185 14.78 -0.53 -6.55
CA ASP A 185 15.81 -0.13 -5.58
C ASP A 185 16.85 0.79 -6.24
N PRO A 186 16.50 2.08 -6.47
CA PRO A 186 17.40 3.02 -7.14
C PRO A 186 18.63 3.38 -6.32
N LEU A 187 18.61 3.19 -5.01
CA LEU A 187 19.71 3.53 -4.10
C LEU A 187 20.56 2.32 -3.69
N GLY A 188 20.15 1.10 -4.06
CA GLY A 188 20.85 -0.12 -3.70
C GLY A 188 20.86 -0.39 -2.19
N LEU A 189 19.75 -0.10 -1.51
CA LEU A 189 19.61 -0.28 -0.06
C LEU A 189 19.14 -1.68 0.34
N LYS A 190 18.71 -2.48 -0.63
CA LYS A 190 18.28 -3.86 -0.37
C LYS A 190 19.47 -4.70 0.07
N PRO A 191 19.46 -5.29 1.27
CA PRO A 191 20.55 -6.13 1.74
C PRO A 191 20.68 -7.40 0.88
N THR A 192 21.89 -7.88 0.77
CA THR A 192 22.21 -9.16 0.10
C THR A 192 22.11 -10.34 1.06
N ASP A 193 22.21 -10.08 2.36
CA ASP A 193 22.03 -11.05 3.41
C ASP A 193 20.55 -11.28 3.69
N MET A 194 20.15 -12.55 3.76
CA MET A 194 18.75 -12.95 3.96
C MET A 194 18.25 -12.59 5.33
N GLU A 195 19.07 -12.71 6.37
CA GLU A 195 18.69 -12.39 7.75
C GLU A 195 18.41 -10.89 7.91
N GLU A 196 19.28 -10.05 7.34
CA GLU A 196 19.06 -8.60 7.32
C GLU A 196 17.82 -8.21 6.50
N PHE A 197 17.56 -8.91 5.39
CA PHE A 197 16.39 -8.67 4.57
C PHE A 197 15.09 -8.98 5.30
N GLU A 198 14.99 -10.13 5.97
CA GLU A 198 13.84 -10.52 6.78
C GLU A 198 13.60 -9.54 7.95
N GLU A 199 14.68 -9.07 8.58
CA GLU A 199 14.57 -8.08 9.66
C GLU A 199 14.02 -6.74 9.17
N LEU A 200 14.48 -6.26 8.01
CA LEU A 200 13.99 -5.02 7.41
C LEU A 200 12.54 -5.15 6.93
N GLU A 201 12.18 -6.29 6.34
CA GLU A 201 10.80 -6.57 5.94
C GLU A 201 9.86 -6.61 7.15
N ALA A 202 10.27 -7.24 8.25
CA ALA A 202 9.51 -7.25 9.49
C ALA A 202 9.32 -5.83 10.06
N LYS A 203 10.34 -4.99 10.00
CA LYS A 203 10.27 -3.57 10.41
C LYS A 203 9.32 -2.79 9.51
N GLU A 204 9.41 -2.96 8.18
CA GLU A 204 8.51 -2.32 7.22
C GLU A 204 7.05 -2.68 7.51
N LEU A 205 6.78 -3.97 7.69
CA LEU A 205 5.44 -4.48 7.95
C LEU A 205 4.84 -3.91 9.25
N ASN A 206 5.63 -3.88 10.32
CA ASN A 206 5.18 -3.37 11.62
C ASN A 206 4.91 -1.87 11.60
N ASN A 207 5.80 -1.08 10.99
CA ASN A 207 5.59 0.35 10.79
C ASN A 207 4.36 0.60 9.89
N GLY A 208 4.16 -0.22 8.86
CA GLY A 208 2.98 -0.17 8.01
C GLY A 208 1.68 -0.43 8.77
N ARG A 209 1.64 -1.46 9.61
CA ARG A 209 0.50 -1.79 10.48
C ARG A 209 0.17 -0.64 11.44
N LEU A 210 1.19 -0.12 12.10
CA LEU A 210 1.04 1.02 13.01
C LEU A 210 0.51 2.26 12.27
N ALA A 211 1.05 2.54 11.08
CA ALA A 211 0.63 3.68 10.27
C ALA A 211 -0.82 3.55 9.78
N MET A 212 -1.27 2.34 9.40
CA MET A 212 -2.66 2.10 9.02
C MET A 212 -3.63 2.42 10.16
N ILE A 213 -3.31 2.01 11.38
CA ILE A 213 -4.11 2.32 12.57
C ILE A 213 -4.00 3.82 12.88
N GLY A 214 -2.80 4.38 12.85
CA GLY A 214 -2.52 5.77 13.16
C GLY A 214 -3.28 6.73 12.24
N ILE A 215 -3.19 6.58 10.92
CA ILE A 215 -3.88 7.47 9.98
C ILE A 215 -5.40 7.36 10.10
N SER A 216 -5.95 6.17 10.33
CA SER A 216 -7.38 6.01 10.54
C SER A 216 -7.87 6.74 11.80
N GLY A 217 -7.06 6.72 12.87
CA GLY A 217 -7.34 7.46 14.11
C GLY A 217 -7.24 8.98 13.91
N MET A 218 -6.21 9.47 13.21
CA MET A 218 -6.05 10.89 12.93
C MET A 218 -7.21 11.44 12.10
N VAL A 219 -7.60 10.76 11.03
CA VAL A 219 -8.75 11.15 10.20
C VAL A 219 -10.05 11.15 11.01
N ALA A 220 -10.27 10.13 11.83
CA ALA A 220 -11.47 10.06 12.68
C ALA A 220 -11.51 11.21 13.70
N GLN A 221 -10.38 11.56 14.30
CA GLN A 221 -10.26 12.64 15.25
C GLN A 221 -10.57 14.00 14.62
N GLU A 222 -9.95 14.35 13.49
CA GLU A 222 -10.25 15.61 12.79
C GLU A 222 -11.71 15.73 12.36
N LEU A 223 -12.33 14.62 11.94
CA LEU A 223 -13.75 14.61 11.56
C LEU A 223 -14.69 14.88 12.73
N VAL A 224 -14.30 14.49 13.95
CA VAL A 224 -15.12 14.67 15.15
C VAL A 224 -14.84 16.00 15.83
N ASP A 225 -13.57 16.32 16.04
CA ASP A 225 -13.16 17.48 16.83
C ASP A 225 -13.03 18.76 16.00
N HIS A 226 -12.89 18.66 14.69
CA HIS A 226 -12.62 19.78 13.77
C HIS A 226 -11.43 20.64 14.21
N LYS A 227 -10.43 20.02 14.81
CA LYS A 227 -9.18 20.65 15.24
C LYS A 227 -7.99 19.91 14.63
N PRO A 228 -6.90 20.63 14.28
CA PRO A 228 -5.66 19.99 13.86
C PRO A 228 -5.11 19.06 14.95
N ILE A 229 -4.52 17.95 14.56
CA ILE A 229 -4.00 16.92 15.48
C ILE A 229 -2.91 17.50 16.39
N LEU A 230 -2.01 18.31 15.82
CA LEU A 230 -0.90 18.87 16.59
C LEU A 230 -1.40 19.86 17.65
N SER A 231 -2.36 20.73 17.32
CA SER A 231 -2.94 21.65 18.29
C SER A 231 -3.72 20.90 19.39
N TRP A 232 -4.41 19.81 19.04
CA TRP A 232 -5.07 18.96 20.02
C TRP A 232 -4.07 18.30 20.97
N TRP A 233 -2.88 17.88 20.48
CA TRP A 233 -1.82 17.33 21.33
C TRP A 233 -1.17 18.38 22.23
N GLU A 234 -0.99 19.62 21.73
CA GLU A 234 -0.52 20.73 22.54
C GLU A 234 -1.49 21.03 23.69
N ASP A 235 -2.80 21.07 23.41
CA ASP A 235 -3.83 21.32 24.40
C ASP A 235 -3.94 20.24 25.48
N ASN A 236 -3.78 18.96 25.11
CA ASN A 236 -4.01 17.84 26.02
C ASN A 236 -2.75 17.30 26.69
N PHE A 237 -1.59 17.39 26.05
CA PHE A 237 -0.33 16.84 26.57
C PHE A 237 0.72 17.90 26.88
N GLY A 238 0.45 19.18 26.57
CA GLY A 238 1.40 20.27 26.81
C GLY A 238 2.69 20.15 25.98
N LEU A 239 2.64 19.45 24.86
CA LEU A 239 3.75 19.29 23.93
C LEU A 239 3.74 20.47 22.98
N SER A 240 4.70 21.38 23.10
CA SER A 240 4.92 22.45 22.10
C SER A 240 5.82 21.89 20.98
N PHE A 241 5.33 21.86 19.76
CA PHE A 241 6.06 21.44 18.57
C PHE A 241 6.57 22.62 17.73
#